data_c5e3fd6c5169bdf9aeb56df6fd9cdc00
#
_entry.id   c5e3fd6c5169bdf9aeb56df6fd9cdc00
#
_cell.length_a   1.000
_cell.length_b   1.000
_cell.length_c   1.000
_cell.angle_alpha   90.00
_cell.angle_beta   90.00
_cell.angle_gamma   90.00
#
_symmetry.space_group_name_H-M   'P 1'
#
loop_
_entity.id
_entity.type
_entity.pdbx_description
1 polymer ?
#
loop_
_entity_poly.entity_id
_entity_poly.type
_entity_poly.pdbx_seq_one_letter_code
_entity_poly.pdbx_strand_id
1 'polypeptide(L)'
;TYTGSMWVKATEDGEFNITVCSGNGSGCDQIATGTAKAGEWTQISGTGTLGGSGDFTSPSLVIENKYGTSNADFIVDDISVTGSDSGSSFVPPTTGTATAAKAFGDYSNPIIDYWYGADPWAMEYNGRVYIYTTGDGTSVNADGSLNYDYEYDSTGQIKDNSFAQVKTINVLSSDDMVNWRNEGYIRVAGEQGVATWASNSWAPAVAHKTINGKEKFFLYFANGGSGIGVLTSDSPVGPWKDETGELLIKGGTPESAGVVWLFDPAVFVDDDGQGYLYYLSLIHIS
;
A
#
# COMPACT_ATOMS: atom_id res chain seq x y z
N THR A 1 12.68 18.67 -12.21
CA THR A 1 11.38 19.24 -11.81
C THR A 1 10.74 18.34 -10.79
N TYR A 2 10.20 18.90 -9.72
CA TYR A 2 9.48 18.16 -8.66
C TYR A 2 8.05 18.66 -8.61
N THR A 3 7.13 17.74 -8.39
CA THR A 3 5.73 18.05 -8.09
C THR A 3 5.48 17.66 -6.64
N GLY A 4 4.96 18.60 -5.84
CA GLY A 4 4.64 18.38 -4.44
C GLY A 4 3.16 18.58 -4.19
N SER A 5 2.59 17.78 -3.28
CA SER A 5 1.26 17.99 -2.74
C SER A 5 1.21 17.57 -1.27
N MET A 6 0.34 18.21 -0.51
CA MET A 6 0.03 17.86 0.87
C MET A 6 -1.37 18.33 1.23
N TRP A 7 -1.98 17.73 2.23
CA TRP A 7 -3.13 18.31 2.91
C TRP A 7 -2.68 18.98 4.20
N VAL A 8 -3.20 20.17 4.47
CA VAL A 8 -2.91 20.96 5.68
C VAL A 8 -4.20 21.31 6.38
N LYS A 9 -4.20 21.16 7.70
CA LYS A 9 -5.23 21.70 8.59
C LYS A 9 -4.54 22.50 9.68
N ALA A 10 -4.82 23.79 9.75
CA ALA A 10 -4.19 24.74 10.67
C ALA A 10 -5.16 25.30 11.70
N THR A 11 -4.64 25.77 12.82
CA THR A 11 -5.43 26.45 13.87
C THR A 11 -5.83 27.88 13.50
N GLU A 12 -5.10 28.50 12.56
CA GLU A 12 -5.34 29.84 12.03
C GLU A 12 -5.14 29.86 10.51
N ASP A 13 -5.72 30.86 9.84
CA ASP A 13 -5.46 31.11 8.42
C ASP A 13 -3.97 31.36 8.20
N GLY A 14 -3.37 30.71 7.22
CA GLY A 14 -1.93 30.86 6.95
C GLY A 14 -1.51 30.36 5.58
N GLU A 15 -0.33 30.77 5.15
CA GLU A 15 0.33 30.28 3.94
C GLU A 15 1.35 29.21 4.31
N PHE A 16 1.33 28.08 3.61
CA PHE A 16 2.16 26.91 3.88
C PHE A 16 2.94 26.51 2.63
N ASN A 17 4.15 26.00 2.84
CA ASN A 17 5.07 25.65 1.79
C ASN A 17 5.52 24.19 1.89
N ILE A 18 5.78 23.60 0.74
CA ILE A 18 6.61 22.40 0.59
C ILE A 18 7.92 22.86 -0.02
N THR A 19 9.02 22.62 0.66
CA THR A 19 10.36 23.04 0.27
C THR A 19 11.29 21.82 0.26
N VAL A 20 12.11 21.68 -0.77
CA VAL A 20 13.16 20.65 -0.83
C VAL A 20 14.50 21.32 -0.63
N CYS A 21 15.26 20.87 0.35
CA CYS A 21 16.58 21.38 0.67
C CYS A 21 17.65 20.34 0.33
N SER A 22 18.83 20.81 -0.11
CA SER A 22 20.00 19.95 -0.31
C SER A 22 20.46 19.34 1.03
N GLY A 23 21.05 18.14 0.97
CA GLY A 23 21.46 17.41 2.16
C GLY A 23 22.50 18.14 3.04
N ASN A 24 23.22 19.10 2.48
CA ASN A 24 24.17 19.96 3.20
C ASN A 24 23.56 21.31 3.62
N GLY A 25 22.27 21.55 3.37
CA GLY A 25 21.59 22.80 3.70
C GLY A 25 21.99 24.02 2.87
N SER A 26 22.76 23.83 1.80
CA SER A 26 23.29 24.95 0.98
C SER A 26 22.30 25.51 -0.04
N GLY A 27 21.17 24.89 -0.24
CA GLY A 27 20.11 25.36 -1.13
C GLY A 27 18.78 24.73 -0.80
N CYS A 28 17.74 25.53 -0.85
CA CYS A 28 16.35 25.10 -0.65
C CYS A 28 15.50 25.72 -1.75
N ASP A 29 14.67 24.90 -2.40
CA ASP A 29 13.74 25.35 -3.41
C ASP A 29 12.31 25.01 -3.02
N GLN A 30 11.44 26.00 -3.05
CA GLN A 30 10.02 25.84 -2.80
C GLN A 30 9.35 25.17 -4.00
N ILE A 31 8.68 24.05 -3.77
CA ILE A 31 8.00 23.29 -4.82
C ILE A 31 6.48 23.43 -4.81
N ALA A 32 5.90 23.78 -3.66
CA ALA A 32 4.48 24.10 -3.57
C ALA A 32 4.23 25.17 -2.51
N THR A 33 3.22 25.98 -2.72
CA THR A 33 2.74 26.97 -1.74
C THR A 33 1.23 27.14 -1.86
N GLY A 34 0.55 27.46 -0.78
CA GLY A 34 -0.87 27.73 -0.77
C GLY A 34 -1.36 28.19 0.60
N THR A 35 -2.58 28.75 0.62
CA THR A 35 -3.21 29.26 1.84
C THR A 35 -4.23 28.25 2.36
N ALA A 36 -4.12 27.87 3.63
CA ALA A 36 -5.12 27.07 4.33
C ALA A 36 -5.98 27.94 5.25
N LYS A 37 -7.24 27.56 5.38
CA LYS A 37 -8.20 28.15 6.30
C LYS A 37 -8.19 27.45 7.64
N ALA A 38 -8.37 28.24 8.71
CA ALA A 38 -8.44 27.72 10.08
C ALA A 38 -9.50 26.62 10.21
N GLY A 39 -9.10 25.47 10.73
CA GLY A 39 -10.00 24.34 10.99
C GLY A 39 -10.43 23.53 9.77
N GLU A 40 -10.04 23.94 8.55
CA GLU A 40 -10.40 23.23 7.30
C GLU A 40 -9.20 22.49 6.73
N TRP A 41 -9.45 21.30 6.16
CA TRP A 41 -8.45 20.61 5.37
C TRP A 41 -8.32 21.26 3.99
N THR A 42 -7.12 21.73 3.68
CA THR A 42 -6.81 22.37 2.41
C THR A 42 -5.70 21.63 1.70
N GLN A 43 -5.92 21.24 0.44
CA GLN A 43 -4.86 20.67 -0.37
C GLN A 43 -3.98 21.78 -0.94
N ILE A 44 -2.68 21.64 -0.72
CA ILE A 44 -1.65 22.51 -1.30
C ILE A 44 -0.84 21.68 -2.27
N SER A 45 -0.71 22.15 -3.49
CA SER A 45 0.06 21.45 -4.52
C SER A 45 0.77 22.43 -5.45
N GLY A 46 1.86 21.99 -6.06
CA GLY A 46 2.63 22.80 -6.97
C GLY A 46 3.74 22.03 -7.66
N THR A 47 4.42 22.69 -8.57
CA THR A 47 5.58 22.16 -9.28
C THR A 47 6.71 23.17 -9.24
N GLY A 48 7.89 22.72 -8.82
CA GLY A 48 9.09 23.53 -8.77
C GLY A 48 10.28 22.83 -9.41
N THR A 49 11.31 23.59 -9.74
CA THR A 49 12.56 23.07 -10.27
C THR A 49 13.66 23.40 -9.27
N LEU A 50 14.40 22.38 -8.84
CA LEU A 50 15.58 22.61 -8.03
C LEU A 50 16.64 23.29 -8.89
N GLY A 51 16.93 24.54 -8.57
CA GLY A 51 17.84 25.37 -9.34
C GLY A 51 19.22 25.56 -8.70
N GLY A 52 19.41 25.03 -7.52
CA GLY A 52 20.64 25.22 -6.74
C GLY A 52 21.79 24.30 -7.16
N SER A 53 23.02 24.74 -6.90
CA SER A 53 24.23 23.93 -7.02
C SER A 53 24.44 22.97 -5.82
N GLY A 54 23.38 22.66 -5.08
CA GLY A 54 23.41 21.82 -3.89
C GLY A 54 23.55 20.33 -4.21
N ASP A 55 24.07 19.58 -3.25
CA ASP A 55 24.06 18.12 -3.30
C ASP A 55 22.69 17.61 -2.86
N PHE A 56 21.93 17.07 -3.81
CA PHE A 56 20.61 16.48 -3.61
C PHE A 56 20.62 14.95 -3.52
N THR A 57 21.76 14.35 -3.20
CA THR A 57 21.83 12.88 -2.98
C THR A 57 21.10 12.43 -1.71
N SER A 58 20.94 13.33 -0.74
CA SER A 58 20.15 13.11 0.48
C SER A 58 19.34 14.36 0.81
N PRO A 59 18.32 14.69 0.03
CA PRO A 59 17.54 15.91 0.23
C PRO A 59 16.69 15.80 1.49
N SER A 60 16.45 16.92 2.13
CA SER A 60 15.43 17.05 3.18
C SER A 60 14.17 17.68 2.60
N LEU A 61 13.02 17.17 3.03
CA LEU A 61 11.74 17.78 2.80
C LEU A 61 11.38 18.67 4.01
N VAL A 62 11.08 19.92 3.74
CA VAL A 62 10.66 20.88 4.77
C VAL A 62 9.23 21.30 4.46
N ILE A 63 8.37 21.12 5.46
CA ILE A 63 7.02 21.66 5.44
C ILE A 63 6.95 22.72 6.50
N GLU A 64 6.57 23.90 6.10
CA GLU A 64 6.63 25.06 6.95
C GLU A 64 5.47 26.01 6.72
N ASN A 65 5.12 26.70 7.78
CA ASN A 65 4.32 27.88 7.75
C ASN A 65 5.18 29.02 7.18
N LYS A 66 4.71 29.70 6.17
CA LYS A 66 5.49 30.80 5.57
C LYS A 66 5.77 31.88 6.59
N TYR A 67 7.05 32.15 6.76
CA TYR A 67 7.54 33.12 7.75
C TYR A 67 6.78 34.46 7.69
N GLY A 68 6.24 34.87 8.83
CA GLY A 68 5.52 36.15 9.00
C GLY A 68 4.06 36.13 8.55
N THR A 69 3.50 35.00 8.13
CA THR A 69 2.09 34.90 7.73
C THR A 69 1.18 34.38 8.83
N SER A 70 1.65 33.48 9.67
CA SER A 70 0.95 33.01 10.87
C SER A 70 1.92 32.29 11.83
N ASN A 71 1.51 32.08 13.07
CA ASN A 71 2.16 31.19 14.04
C ASN A 71 1.26 29.97 14.33
N ALA A 72 0.46 29.58 13.36
CA ALA A 72 -0.50 28.52 13.52
C ALA A 72 0.17 27.18 13.79
N ASP A 73 -0.35 26.46 14.76
CA ASP A 73 -0.14 25.01 14.82
C ASP A 73 -0.85 24.38 13.65
N PHE A 74 -0.23 23.35 13.03
CA PHE A 74 -0.83 22.69 11.89
C PHE A 74 -0.52 21.20 11.85
N ILE A 75 -1.39 20.48 11.20
CA ILE A 75 -1.24 19.06 10.91
C ILE A 75 -1.16 18.93 9.38
N VAL A 76 -0.31 18.04 8.92
CA VAL A 76 -0.18 17.72 7.50
C VAL A 76 -0.49 16.26 7.26
N ASP A 77 -1.03 15.98 6.07
CA ASP A 77 -1.31 14.62 5.63
C ASP A 77 -1.13 14.51 4.11
N ASP A 78 -1.04 13.26 3.63
CA ASP A 78 -0.88 12.94 2.20
C ASP A 78 0.24 13.73 1.51
N ILE A 79 1.39 13.80 2.17
CA ILE A 79 2.55 14.45 1.58
C ILE A 79 3.06 13.59 0.44
N SER A 80 3.09 14.17 -0.75
CA SER A 80 3.67 13.54 -1.93
C SER A 80 4.66 14.48 -2.58
N VAL A 81 5.87 14.01 -2.84
CA VAL A 81 6.87 14.72 -3.64
C VAL A 81 7.42 13.76 -4.67
N THR A 82 7.19 14.08 -5.94
CA THR A 82 7.67 13.30 -7.07
C THR A 82 8.64 14.11 -7.91
N GLY A 83 9.80 13.53 -8.21
CA GLY A 83 10.78 14.12 -9.11
C GLY A 83 10.63 13.62 -10.54
N SER A 84 10.92 14.45 -11.51
CA SER A 84 10.94 14.08 -12.94
C SER A 84 12.28 13.52 -13.40
N ASP A 85 12.98 12.79 -12.56
CA ASP A 85 14.15 12.05 -13.03
C ASP A 85 13.74 10.73 -13.68
N SER A 86 14.40 10.43 -14.79
CA SER A 86 14.17 9.29 -15.68
C SER A 86 14.60 7.93 -15.10
N GLY A 87 14.53 7.77 -13.78
CA GLY A 87 14.86 6.56 -13.06
C GLY A 87 13.75 6.16 -12.10
N SER A 88 12.93 5.22 -12.50
CA SER A 88 11.88 4.58 -11.70
C SER A 88 10.75 5.52 -11.26
N SER A 89 9.80 5.74 -12.15
CA SER A 89 8.50 6.30 -11.76
C SER A 89 7.80 5.28 -10.85
N PHE A 90 7.61 5.63 -9.58
CA PHE A 90 6.59 5.01 -8.77
C PHE A 90 5.26 5.17 -9.52
N VAL A 91 4.76 4.08 -10.03
CA VAL A 91 3.42 4.03 -10.58
C VAL A 91 2.53 3.53 -9.45
N PRO A 92 1.65 4.38 -8.92
CA PRO A 92 0.66 3.91 -7.94
C PRO A 92 -0.10 2.71 -8.51
N PRO A 93 -0.59 1.81 -7.67
CA PRO A 93 -1.44 0.72 -8.15
C PRO A 93 -2.54 1.28 -9.02
N THR A 94 -2.89 0.56 -10.07
CA THR A 94 -3.72 0.96 -11.20
C THR A 94 -5.18 1.34 -10.85
N THR A 95 -5.52 1.49 -9.59
CA THR A 95 -6.88 1.65 -9.09
C THR A 95 -7.15 2.96 -8.36
N GLY A 96 -6.38 3.99 -8.60
CA GLY A 96 -6.72 5.33 -8.12
C GLY A 96 -5.62 6.01 -7.29
N THR A 97 -5.87 7.25 -6.97
CA THR A 97 -5.03 8.05 -6.08
C THR A 97 -5.21 7.56 -4.64
N ALA A 98 -4.12 7.36 -3.91
CA ALA A 98 -4.19 7.04 -2.49
C ALA A 98 -5.00 8.11 -1.74
N THR A 99 -5.88 7.67 -0.86
CA THR A 99 -6.75 8.55 -0.07
C THR A 99 -6.54 8.28 1.41
N ALA A 100 -6.97 9.22 2.26
CA ALA A 100 -7.01 8.95 3.70
C ALA A 100 -7.89 7.73 3.97
N ALA A 101 -7.39 6.79 4.77
CA ALA A 101 -8.13 5.57 5.10
C ALA A 101 -9.30 5.84 6.05
N LYS A 102 -9.30 7.00 6.71
CA LYS A 102 -10.25 7.36 7.75
C LYS A 102 -10.34 8.86 7.89
N ALA A 103 -11.42 9.36 8.47
CA ALA A 103 -11.55 10.78 8.78
C ALA A 103 -10.47 11.23 9.76
N PHE A 104 -9.89 12.39 9.49
CA PHE A 104 -8.85 12.95 10.34
C PHE A 104 -9.35 13.23 11.76
N GLY A 105 -8.51 12.98 12.75
CA GLY A 105 -8.82 13.15 14.16
C GLY A 105 -9.44 11.93 14.84
N ASP A 106 -9.74 10.89 14.09
CA ASP A 106 -10.16 9.58 14.61
C ASP A 106 -9.01 8.57 14.48
N TYR A 107 -8.15 8.52 15.46
CA TYR A 107 -6.96 7.66 15.51
C TYR A 107 -7.19 6.34 16.24
N SER A 108 -8.44 6.00 16.53
CA SER A 108 -8.78 4.74 17.19
C SER A 108 -8.95 3.59 16.20
N ASN A 109 -8.93 2.37 16.69
CA ASN A 109 -9.33 1.20 15.90
C ASN A 109 -10.83 1.21 15.60
N PRO A 110 -11.26 0.66 14.47
CA PRO A 110 -10.45 0.09 13.39
C PRO A 110 -9.73 1.20 12.58
N ILE A 111 -8.61 0.85 11.94
CA ILE A 111 -7.87 1.81 11.10
C ILE A 111 -8.59 2.14 9.79
N ILE A 112 -9.58 1.34 9.41
CA ILE A 112 -10.55 1.60 8.35
C ILE A 112 -11.92 1.16 8.83
N ASP A 113 -12.99 1.79 8.34
CA ASP A 113 -14.37 1.54 8.78
C ASP A 113 -15.36 1.29 7.62
N TYR A 114 -14.86 1.16 6.39
CA TYR A 114 -15.69 1.05 5.19
C TYR A 114 -15.43 -0.22 4.37
N TRP A 115 -14.51 -1.09 4.77
CA TRP A 115 -14.36 -2.44 4.22
C TRP A 115 -13.89 -3.44 5.29
N TYR A 116 -14.04 -4.72 5.00
CA TYR A 116 -13.44 -5.77 5.81
C TYR A 116 -12.10 -6.19 5.22
N GLY A 117 -11.15 -6.54 6.08
CA GLY A 117 -9.86 -7.05 5.71
C GLY A 117 -9.41 -8.09 6.72
N ALA A 118 -9.46 -9.36 6.35
CA ALA A 118 -8.92 -10.44 7.16
C ALA A 118 -7.42 -10.64 6.92
N ASP A 119 -6.80 -11.46 7.74
CA ASP A 119 -5.43 -11.97 7.60
C ASP A 119 -4.40 -10.86 7.34
N PRO A 120 -4.31 -9.82 8.18
CA PRO A 120 -3.43 -8.70 7.90
C PRO A 120 -1.96 -9.11 7.97
N TRP A 121 -1.21 -8.75 6.95
CA TRP A 121 0.24 -8.85 6.89
C TRP A 121 0.87 -7.47 6.93
N ALA A 122 1.82 -7.24 7.82
CA ALA A 122 2.54 -5.98 7.91
C ALA A 122 3.98 -6.13 7.39
N MET A 123 4.44 -5.15 6.62
CA MET A 123 5.80 -5.04 6.13
C MET A 123 6.30 -3.61 6.32
N GLU A 124 7.48 -3.44 6.89
CA GLU A 124 8.17 -2.15 6.92
C GLU A 124 9.05 -2.03 5.67
N TYR A 125 9.05 -0.85 5.04
CA TYR A 125 9.96 -0.51 3.98
C TYR A 125 10.22 1.01 3.95
N ASN A 126 11.49 1.40 4.06
CA ASN A 126 11.93 2.80 4.05
C ASN A 126 11.22 3.70 5.08
N GLY A 127 11.01 3.20 6.30
CA GLY A 127 10.38 3.94 7.39
C GLY A 127 8.85 4.02 7.29
N ARG A 128 8.24 3.35 6.32
CA ARG A 128 6.79 3.25 6.13
C ARG A 128 6.31 1.83 6.37
N VAL A 129 5.23 1.69 7.12
CA VAL A 129 4.54 0.41 7.31
C VAL A 129 3.47 0.24 6.25
N TYR A 130 3.45 -0.92 5.62
CA TYR A 130 2.43 -1.34 4.67
C TYR A 130 1.65 -2.50 5.27
N ILE A 131 0.33 -2.45 5.20
CA ILE A 131 -0.56 -3.53 5.61
C ILE A 131 -1.29 -4.05 4.40
N TYR A 132 -1.21 -5.35 4.19
CA TYR A 132 -1.93 -6.08 3.15
C TYR A 132 -2.98 -6.95 3.82
N THR A 133 -4.21 -6.92 3.32
CA THR A 133 -5.30 -7.72 3.87
C THR A 133 -6.03 -8.48 2.78
N THR A 134 -6.58 -9.62 3.11
CA THR A 134 -7.56 -10.30 2.27
C THR A 134 -8.70 -9.35 1.95
N GLY A 135 -9.10 -9.25 0.70
CA GLY A 135 -10.20 -8.37 0.25
C GLY A 135 -11.57 -8.97 0.53
N ASP A 136 -11.86 -9.25 1.81
CA ASP A 136 -13.13 -9.82 2.22
C ASP A 136 -14.30 -8.88 1.93
N GLY A 137 -15.40 -9.46 1.54
CA GLY A 137 -16.64 -8.70 1.29
C GLY A 137 -16.62 -7.87 0.02
N THR A 138 -15.51 -7.84 -0.71
CA THR A 138 -15.44 -7.14 -1.97
C THR A 138 -15.66 -8.09 -3.14
N SER A 139 -16.69 -7.83 -3.94
CA SER A 139 -16.78 -8.38 -5.30
C SER A 139 -16.36 -7.33 -6.31
N VAL A 140 -15.98 -7.76 -7.49
CA VAL A 140 -15.62 -6.85 -8.58
C VAL A 140 -16.76 -6.81 -9.58
N ASN A 141 -17.33 -5.63 -9.78
CA ASN A 141 -18.35 -5.38 -10.77
C ASN A 141 -17.83 -5.59 -12.19
N ALA A 142 -18.72 -5.76 -13.14
CA ALA A 142 -18.35 -5.95 -14.56
C ALA A 142 -17.58 -4.77 -15.15
N ASP A 143 -17.77 -3.56 -14.62
CA ASP A 143 -17.04 -2.35 -15.02
C ASP A 143 -15.68 -2.20 -14.33
N GLY A 144 -15.35 -3.13 -13.45
CA GLY A 144 -14.08 -3.13 -12.73
C GLY A 144 -14.08 -2.41 -11.38
N SER A 145 -15.17 -1.78 -11.00
CA SER A 145 -15.32 -1.18 -9.67
C SER A 145 -15.46 -2.26 -8.59
N LEU A 146 -15.06 -1.93 -7.36
CA LEU A 146 -15.34 -2.79 -6.21
C LEU A 146 -16.78 -2.57 -5.76
N ASN A 147 -17.43 -3.68 -5.47
CA ASN A 147 -18.70 -3.66 -4.79
C ASN A 147 -18.45 -3.97 -3.30
N TYR A 148 -18.70 -2.97 -2.48
CA TYR A 148 -18.62 -3.07 -1.01
C TYR A 148 -19.97 -3.35 -0.37
N ASP A 149 -21.03 -3.48 -1.17
CA ASP A 149 -22.36 -3.78 -0.66
C ASP A 149 -22.41 -5.24 -0.21
N TYR A 150 -22.64 -5.41 1.08
CA TYR A 150 -22.87 -6.73 1.63
C TYR A 150 -24.29 -7.20 1.28
N GLU A 151 -24.41 -8.41 0.79
CA GLU A 151 -25.69 -9.08 0.76
C GLU A 151 -26.05 -9.54 2.18
N TYR A 152 -27.29 -9.28 2.56
CA TYR A 152 -27.84 -9.76 3.83
C TYR A 152 -28.76 -10.96 3.57
N ASP A 153 -28.74 -11.92 4.46
CA ASP A 153 -29.66 -13.03 4.44
C ASP A 153 -31.06 -12.60 4.97
N SER A 154 -32.02 -13.54 4.95
CA SER A 154 -33.38 -13.26 5.43
C SER A 154 -33.48 -12.97 6.93
N THR A 155 -32.40 -13.19 7.69
CA THR A 155 -32.30 -12.91 9.13
C THR A 155 -31.65 -11.56 9.41
N GLY A 156 -31.17 -10.86 8.36
CA GLY A 156 -30.44 -9.59 8.47
C GLY A 156 -28.98 -9.76 8.84
N GLN A 157 -28.44 -10.98 8.77
CA GLN A 157 -27.01 -11.21 8.89
C GLN A 157 -26.34 -11.05 7.54
N ILE A 158 -25.10 -10.57 7.56
CA ILE A 158 -24.27 -10.51 6.34
C ILE A 158 -24.21 -11.93 5.78
N LYS A 159 -24.67 -12.07 4.54
CA LYS A 159 -24.57 -13.31 3.80
C LYS A 159 -23.11 -13.68 3.69
N ASP A 160 -22.80 -14.87 4.13
CA ASP A 160 -21.44 -15.38 4.07
C ASP A 160 -20.90 -15.18 2.65
N ASN A 161 -19.94 -14.32 2.57
CA ASN A 161 -19.25 -14.07 1.32
C ASN A 161 -18.60 -15.37 0.94
N SER A 162 -19.04 -15.98 -0.11
CA SER A 162 -18.41 -17.16 -0.64
C SER A 162 -16.90 -16.87 -0.75
N PHE A 163 -16.09 -17.51 0.08
CA PHE A 163 -14.62 -17.41 0.01
C PHE A 163 -14.09 -17.56 -1.44
N ALA A 164 -14.89 -18.19 -2.31
CA ALA A 164 -14.64 -18.29 -3.73
C ALA A 164 -14.67 -16.95 -4.49
N GLN A 165 -15.19 -15.88 -3.91
CA GLN A 165 -15.29 -14.57 -4.55
C GLN A 165 -14.15 -13.62 -4.18
N VAL A 166 -13.31 -13.96 -3.22
CA VAL A 166 -12.16 -13.14 -2.82
C VAL A 166 -11.09 -13.16 -3.92
N LYS A 167 -10.93 -12.03 -4.61
CA LYS A 167 -10.03 -11.85 -5.76
C LYS A 167 -8.99 -10.77 -5.55
N THR A 168 -9.11 -10.02 -4.46
CA THR A 168 -8.34 -8.81 -4.22
C THR A 168 -7.58 -8.88 -2.90
N ILE A 169 -6.51 -8.11 -2.84
CA ILE A 169 -5.76 -7.82 -1.61
C ILE A 169 -5.77 -6.30 -1.46
N ASN A 170 -6.25 -5.82 -0.32
CA ASN A 170 -6.28 -4.40 0.00
C ASN A 170 -4.94 -3.95 0.59
N VAL A 171 -4.56 -2.71 0.34
CA VAL A 171 -3.27 -2.17 0.82
C VAL A 171 -3.49 -0.86 1.55
N LEU A 172 -2.97 -0.79 2.76
CA LEU A 172 -2.90 0.42 3.56
C LEU A 172 -1.44 0.75 3.86
N SER A 173 -1.12 1.99 4.12
CA SER A 173 0.22 2.38 4.55
C SER A 173 0.21 3.52 5.56
N SER A 174 1.28 3.61 6.36
CA SER A 174 1.45 4.69 7.33
C SER A 174 2.93 4.94 7.61
N ASP A 175 3.29 6.21 7.83
CA ASP A 175 4.63 6.61 8.28
C ASP A 175 4.71 6.67 9.81
N ASP A 176 3.59 6.76 10.50
CA ASP A 176 3.53 7.02 11.95
C ASP A 176 2.63 6.04 12.71
N MET A 177 1.97 5.11 12.01
CA MET A 177 0.98 4.15 12.51
C MET A 177 -0.25 4.81 13.20
N VAL A 178 -0.43 6.09 12.98
CA VAL A 178 -1.56 6.89 13.45
C VAL A 178 -2.42 7.32 12.26
N ASN A 179 -1.77 7.91 11.26
CA ASN A 179 -2.41 8.35 10.03
C ASN A 179 -2.22 7.28 8.95
N TRP A 180 -3.31 6.74 8.46
CA TRP A 180 -3.31 5.66 7.48
C TRP A 180 -3.80 6.13 6.13
N ARG A 181 -3.13 5.69 5.10
CA ARG A 181 -3.50 5.89 3.70
C ARG A 181 -4.10 4.62 3.13
N ASN A 182 -5.15 4.79 2.36
CA ASN A 182 -5.66 3.73 1.50
C ASN A 182 -4.89 3.77 0.17
N GLU A 183 -4.04 2.80 -0.05
CA GLU A 183 -3.28 2.64 -1.29
C GLU A 183 -4.11 1.96 -2.40
N GLY A 184 -5.35 1.59 -2.09
CA GLY A 184 -6.22 0.86 -3.01
C GLY A 184 -6.14 -0.65 -2.81
N TYR A 185 -6.37 -1.38 -3.89
CA TYR A 185 -6.34 -2.84 -3.88
C TYR A 185 -5.57 -3.41 -5.06
N ILE A 186 -5.05 -4.60 -4.86
CA ILE A 186 -4.40 -5.39 -5.90
C ILE A 186 -5.44 -6.40 -6.39
N ARG A 187 -5.79 -6.37 -7.67
CA ARG A 187 -6.61 -7.41 -8.28
C ARG A 187 -5.70 -8.59 -8.61
N VAL A 188 -5.69 -9.59 -7.72
CA VAL A 188 -4.77 -10.71 -7.79
C VAL A 188 -5.29 -11.81 -8.72
N ALA A 189 -6.51 -12.28 -8.49
CA ALA A 189 -7.06 -13.49 -9.09
C ALA A 189 -8.19 -13.20 -10.08
N GLY A 190 -8.49 -14.20 -10.94
CA GLY A 190 -9.58 -14.17 -11.91
C GLY A 190 -9.16 -13.55 -13.25
N GLU A 191 -10.06 -13.57 -14.24
CA GLU A 191 -9.78 -13.15 -15.62
C GLU A 191 -9.21 -11.73 -15.76
N GLN A 192 -9.54 -10.85 -14.82
CA GLN A 192 -9.04 -9.48 -14.78
C GLN A 192 -7.93 -9.28 -13.73
N GLY A 193 -7.49 -10.35 -13.09
CA GLY A 193 -6.43 -10.34 -12.10
C GLY A 193 -5.04 -10.40 -12.75
N VAL A 194 -4.03 -10.11 -11.95
CA VAL A 194 -2.62 -10.26 -12.36
C VAL A 194 -2.30 -11.73 -12.60
N ALA A 195 -2.74 -12.62 -11.69
CA ALA A 195 -2.68 -14.08 -11.84
C ALA A 195 -3.99 -14.61 -12.42
N THR A 196 -4.15 -14.56 -13.74
CA THR A 196 -5.40 -14.93 -14.42
C THR A 196 -5.80 -16.41 -14.24
N TRP A 197 -4.84 -17.27 -13.90
CA TRP A 197 -5.02 -18.68 -13.60
C TRP A 197 -5.59 -18.94 -12.18
N ALA A 198 -5.40 -17.97 -11.26
CA ALA A 198 -5.84 -18.13 -9.89
C ALA A 198 -7.34 -17.89 -9.76
N SER A 199 -7.97 -18.61 -8.85
CA SER A 199 -9.37 -18.46 -8.52
C SER A 199 -9.63 -17.62 -7.26
N ASN A 200 -8.64 -17.53 -6.38
CA ASN A 200 -8.73 -16.82 -5.10
C ASN A 200 -7.42 -16.09 -4.74
N SER A 201 -7.52 -15.15 -3.81
CA SER A 201 -6.38 -14.45 -3.23
C SER A 201 -6.59 -14.24 -1.74
N TRP A 202 -6.38 -15.31 -0.96
CA TRP A 202 -6.52 -15.28 0.50
C TRP A 202 -5.19 -15.02 1.18
N ALA A 203 -5.23 -14.52 2.41
CA ALA A 203 -4.13 -14.44 3.36
C ALA A 203 -2.80 -14.01 2.72
N PRO A 204 -2.63 -12.71 2.42
CA PRO A 204 -1.41 -12.22 1.81
C PRO A 204 -0.22 -12.29 2.75
N ALA A 205 0.98 -12.53 2.22
CA ALA A 205 2.24 -12.31 2.90
C ALA A 205 3.21 -11.61 1.94
N VAL A 206 3.87 -10.55 2.39
CA VAL A 206 4.75 -9.74 1.54
C VAL A 206 6.13 -9.61 2.16
N ALA A 207 7.14 -9.80 1.35
CA ALA A 207 8.52 -9.54 1.71
C ALA A 207 9.22 -8.79 0.58
N HIS A 208 10.36 -8.19 0.90
CA HIS A 208 11.21 -7.57 -0.11
C HIS A 208 12.67 -8.01 0.06
N LYS A 209 13.42 -7.90 -1.01
CA LYS A 209 14.83 -8.25 -1.04
C LYS A 209 15.55 -7.47 -2.14
N THR A 210 16.73 -6.98 -1.84
CA THR A 210 17.61 -6.41 -2.88
C THR A 210 18.22 -7.53 -3.72
N ILE A 211 17.93 -7.52 -5.02
CA ILE A 211 18.46 -8.46 -6.01
C ILE A 211 19.21 -7.69 -7.08
N ASN A 212 20.50 -7.97 -7.25
CA ASN A 212 21.36 -7.25 -8.21
C ASN A 212 21.33 -5.72 -8.05
N GLY A 213 21.29 -5.23 -6.80
CA GLY A 213 21.26 -3.80 -6.50
C GLY A 213 19.90 -3.12 -6.73
N LYS A 214 18.85 -3.89 -6.98
CA LYS A 214 17.47 -3.39 -7.10
C LYS A 214 16.59 -4.04 -6.07
N GLU A 215 15.72 -3.24 -5.48
CA GLU A 215 14.71 -3.75 -4.58
C GLU A 215 13.64 -4.49 -5.35
N LYS A 216 13.22 -5.65 -4.86
CA LYS A 216 12.14 -6.45 -5.40
C LYS A 216 11.22 -6.91 -4.29
N PHE A 217 9.92 -6.79 -4.54
CA PHE A 217 8.85 -7.16 -3.64
C PHE A 217 8.20 -8.45 -4.13
N PHE A 218 7.82 -9.30 -3.18
CA PHE A 218 7.18 -10.58 -3.40
C PHE A 218 5.91 -10.65 -2.59
N LEU A 219 4.77 -10.78 -3.25
CA LEU A 219 3.48 -10.96 -2.61
C LEU A 219 3.03 -12.40 -2.80
N TYR A 220 2.98 -13.14 -1.73
CA TYR A 220 2.46 -14.49 -1.67
C TYR A 220 0.98 -14.45 -1.30
N PHE A 221 0.20 -15.34 -1.88
CA PHE A 221 -1.23 -15.45 -1.61
C PHE A 221 -1.68 -16.90 -1.71
N ALA A 222 -2.69 -17.27 -0.94
CA ALA A 222 -3.30 -18.58 -1.05
C ALA A 222 -4.37 -18.57 -2.16
N ASN A 223 -4.26 -19.49 -3.12
CA ASN A 223 -5.31 -19.74 -4.10
C ASN A 223 -6.34 -20.72 -3.52
N GLY A 224 -7.10 -20.26 -2.53
CA GLY A 224 -7.90 -21.13 -1.69
C GLY A 224 -7.01 -22.17 -0.99
N GLY A 225 -7.49 -23.38 -0.86
CA GLY A 225 -6.72 -24.51 -0.32
C GLY A 225 -5.84 -25.23 -1.35
N SER A 226 -5.73 -24.71 -2.59
CA SER A 226 -5.06 -25.41 -3.69
C SER A 226 -3.55 -25.21 -3.70
N GLY A 227 -3.04 -24.18 -3.03
CA GLY A 227 -1.63 -23.84 -3.02
C GLY A 227 -1.35 -22.36 -2.93
N ILE A 228 -0.07 -22.01 -2.96
CA ILE A 228 0.44 -20.65 -2.81
C ILE A 228 0.91 -20.13 -4.16
N GLY A 229 0.41 -18.96 -4.54
CA GLY A 229 0.90 -18.17 -5.68
C GLY A 229 1.86 -17.08 -5.21
N VAL A 230 2.62 -16.50 -6.15
CA VAL A 230 3.51 -15.38 -5.90
C VAL A 230 3.42 -14.36 -7.04
N LEU A 231 3.31 -13.09 -6.68
CA LEU A 231 3.47 -11.97 -7.58
C LEU A 231 4.74 -11.19 -7.22
N THR A 232 5.29 -10.49 -8.18
CA THR A 232 6.48 -9.66 -7.98
C THR A 232 6.24 -8.21 -8.38
N SER A 233 6.96 -7.29 -7.75
CA SER A 233 6.92 -5.87 -8.07
C SER A 233 8.26 -5.20 -7.75
N ASP A 234 8.48 -4.03 -8.33
CA ASP A 234 9.59 -3.14 -7.97
C ASP A 234 9.15 -2.07 -6.93
N SER A 235 7.92 -2.17 -6.42
CA SER A 235 7.34 -1.25 -5.42
C SER A 235 6.40 -2.00 -4.47
N PRO A 236 6.28 -1.59 -3.20
CA PRO A 236 5.40 -2.23 -2.22
C PRO A 236 3.91 -2.18 -2.62
N VAL A 237 3.52 -1.23 -3.44
CA VAL A 237 2.12 -1.06 -3.88
C VAL A 237 1.89 -1.48 -5.34
N GLY A 238 2.89 -2.00 -6.02
CA GLY A 238 2.81 -2.43 -7.42
C GLY A 238 3.41 -1.43 -8.41
N PRO A 239 3.19 -1.59 -9.72
CA PRO A 239 2.36 -2.65 -10.32
C PRO A 239 2.94 -4.05 -10.12
N TRP A 240 2.06 -4.98 -9.80
CA TRP A 240 2.42 -6.38 -9.59
C TRP A 240 2.42 -7.16 -10.90
N LYS A 241 3.26 -8.20 -10.96
CA LYS A 241 3.41 -9.07 -12.13
C LYS A 241 3.39 -10.52 -11.69
N ASP A 242 2.75 -11.35 -12.49
CA ASP A 242 2.85 -12.80 -12.38
C ASP A 242 3.99 -13.29 -13.29
N GLU A 243 5.11 -13.64 -12.70
CA GLU A 243 6.27 -14.15 -13.44
C GLU A 243 6.28 -15.68 -13.52
N THR A 244 5.45 -16.36 -12.70
CA THR A 244 5.40 -17.82 -12.63
C THR A 244 4.32 -18.42 -13.52
N GLY A 245 3.18 -17.75 -13.68
CA GLY A 245 2.03 -18.23 -14.43
C GLY A 245 1.33 -19.44 -13.80
N GLU A 246 1.71 -19.84 -12.60
CA GLU A 246 1.15 -20.99 -11.88
C GLU A 246 1.42 -20.89 -10.37
N LEU A 247 0.89 -21.86 -9.61
CA LEU A 247 1.20 -22.00 -8.19
C LEU A 247 2.70 -22.26 -7.94
N LEU A 248 3.29 -21.51 -7.03
CA LEU A 248 4.65 -21.73 -6.52
C LEU A 248 4.72 -23.02 -5.66
N ILE A 249 3.75 -23.15 -4.75
CA ILE A 249 3.59 -24.34 -3.90
C ILE A 249 2.26 -24.98 -4.24
N LYS A 250 2.28 -26.26 -4.61
CA LYS A 250 1.09 -27.03 -5.00
C LYS A 250 1.20 -28.49 -4.53
N GLY A 251 0.12 -29.22 -4.60
CA GLY A 251 0.17 -30.66 -4.32
C GLY A 251 1.19 -31.34 -5.25
N GLY A 252 2.14 -32.05 -4.65
CA GLY A 252 3.27 -32.66 -5.39
C GLY A 252 4.56 -31.84 -5.40
N THR A 253 4.58 -30.61 -4.86
CA THR A 253 5.84 -29.95 -4.50
C THR A 253 6.60 -30.90 -3.52
N PRO A 254 7.93 -31.03 -3.61
CA PRO A 254 8.69 -31.87 -2.70
C PRO A 254 8.27 -31.64 -1.25
N GLU A 255 8.09 -32.74 -0.51
CA GLU A 255 7.66 -32.74 0.92
C GLU A 255 6.22 -32.27 1.18
N SER A 256 5.45 -31.88 0.17
CA SER A 256 4.01 -31.58 0.32
C SER A 256 3.10 -32.77 -0.06
N ALA A 257 3.67 -33.94 -0.32
CA ALA A 257 2.90 -35.12 -0.70
C ALA A 257 1.97 -35.58 0.43
N GLY A 258 0.68 -35.72 0.11
CA GLY A 258 -0.34 -36.12 1.10
C GLY A 258 -0.88 -34.97 1.96
N VAL A 259 -0.40 -33.76 1.76
CA VAL A 259 -0.93 -32.57 2.42
C VAL A 259 -2.24 -32.17 1.76
N VAL A 260 -3.28 -32.04 2.55
CA VAL A 260 -4.58 -31.50 2.13
C VAL A 260 -4.66 -30.05 2.54
N TRP A 261 -4.98 -29.19 1.58
CA TRP A 261 -5.03 -27.75 1.78
C TRP A 261 -3.66 -27.10 2.05
N LEU A 262 -3.21 -26.34 1.10
CA LEU A 262 -2.01 -25.53 1.16
C LEU A 262 -2.44 -24.05 1.10
N PHE A 263 -2.33 -23.34 2.20
CA PHE A 263 -2.88 -21.98 2.34
C PHE A 263 -2.12 -21.17 3.41
N ASP A 264 -2.52 -19.93 3.64
CA ASP A 264 -2.01 -19.01 4.66
C ASP A 264 -0.48 -18.91 4.66
N PRO A 265 0.12 -18.34 3.62
CA PRO A 265 1.56 -18.15 3.58
C PRO A 265 2.04 -17.14 4.62
N ALA A 266 3.24 -17.37 5.14
CA ALA A 266 4.02 -16.41 5.90
C ALA A 266 5.44 -16.39 5.35
N VAL A 267 6.03 -15.23 5.16
CA VAL A 267 7.33 -15.06 4.53
C VAL A 267 8.29 -14.29 5.43
N PHE A 268 9.53 -14.71 5.43
CA PHE A 268 10.60 -14.04 6.14
C PHE A 268 11.87 -14.02 5.27
N VAL A 269 12.57 -12.91 5.26
CA VAL A 269 13.90 -12.78 4.66
C VAL A 269 14.87 -12.46 5.78
N ASP A 270 15.84 -13.33 5.98
CA ASP A 270 16.84 -13.23 7.04
C ASP A 270 17.96 -12.22 6.66
N ASP A 271 18.75 -11.81 7.63
CA ASP A 271 19.85 -10.85 7.48
C ASP A 271 20.91 -11.29 6.45
N ASP A 272 21.08 -12.61 6.26
CA ASP A 272 21.94 -13.18 5.22
C ASP A 272 21.31 -13.14 3.81
N GLY A 273 20.07 -12.68 3.73
CA GLY A 273 19.27 -12.61 2.51
C GLY A 273 18.64 -13.94 2.10
N GLN A 274 18.66 -14.97 2.96
CA GLN A 274 17.90 -16.19 2.71
C GLN A 274 16.41 -15.94 2.96
N GLY A 275 15.56 -16.28 1.98
CA GLY A 275 14.11 -16.24 2.11
C GLY A 275 13.55 -17.55 2.63
N TYR A 276 12.58 -17.47 3.52
CA TYR A 276 11.85 -18.60 4.07
C TYR A 276 10.35 -18.37 3.85
N LEU A 277 9.68 -19.40 3.34
CA LEU A 277 8.24 -19.40 3.12
C LEU A 277 7.62 -20.49 3.97
N TYR A 278 6.77 -20.09 4.89
CA TYR A 278 5.95 -20.98 5.71
C TYR A 278 4.52 -20.96 5.17
N TYR A 279 3.78 -22.05 5.37
CA TYR A 279 2.36 -22.10 5.00
C TYR A 279 1.64 -23.11 5.88
N LEU A 280 0.34 -22.90 6.05
CA LEU A 280 -0.52 -23.84 6.76
C LEU A 280 -0.94 -24.98 5.84
N SER A 281 -1.20 -26.11 6.48
CA SER A 281 -1.73 -27.27 5.83
C SER A 281 -2.62 -28.06 6.80
N LEU A 282 -3.62 -28.76 6.26
CA LEU A 282 -4.40 -29.72 7.02
C LEU A 282 -3.82 -31.12 6.78
N ILE A 283 -3.47 -31.79 7.86
CA ILE A 283 -3.07 -33.18 7.86
C ILE A 283 -4.18 -34.00 8.54
N HIS A 284 -4.68 -35.04 7.87
CA HIS A 284 -5.42 -36.07 8.55
C HIS A 284 -4.45 -36.95 9.33
N ILE A 285 -4.40 -36.74 10.66
CA ILE A 285 -3.74 -37.69 11.55
C ILE A 285 -4.78 -38.77 11.82
N SER A 286 -4.59 -39.92 11.17
CA SER A 286 -5.38 -41.14 11.44
C SER A 286 -4.77 -41.93 12.57
#